data_a676d310f943370fb59f021484b14fed
#
_entry.id   a676d310f943370fb59f021484b14fed
#
_cell.length_a   1.000
_cell.length_b   1.000
_cell.length_c   1.000
_cell.angle_alpha   90.00
_cell.angle_beta   90.00
_cell.angle_gamma   90.00
#
_symmetry.space_group_name_H-M   'P 1'
#
loop_
_entity.id
_entity.type
_entity.pdbx_description
1 polymer ?
#
loop_
_entity_poly.entity_id
_entity_poly.type
_entity_poly.pdbx_seq_one_letter_code
_entity_poly.pdbx_strand_id
1 'polypeptide(L)'
;MKIGCVDVDGHNWPNLCLMKLSAYHKGRGDTVEMWRPEGWYDLVYKSRVFTDTYSKDNIYIANADQIIRGGTGYGPGPDLPDVVEHQRPDYSLYPQFPDTAYGFLTRGCPRACGFCIVSGKEGRRSHQVADLSEFWDGQREIKLL
;
A
#
# COMPACT_ATOMS: atom_id res chain seq x y z
N MET A 1 -0.77 19.08 -5.86
CA MET A 1 -1.59 18.74 -4.67
C MET A 1 -0.66 18.33 -3.53
N LYS A 2 -1.11 18.55 -2.28
CA LYS A 2 -0.45 18.00 -1.09
C LYS A 2 -1.19 16.75 -0.62
N ILE A 3 -0.52 15.60 -0.66
CA ILE A 3 -1.09 14.27 -0.39
C ILE A 3 -0.54 13.74 0.93
N GLY A 4 -1.41 13.32 1.81
CA GLY A 4 -1.05 12.63 3.06
C GLY A 4 -1.25 11.13 2.96
N CYS A 5 -0.33 10.33 3.51
CA CYS A 5 -0.45 8.89 3.61
C CYS A 5 -0.59 8.46 5.06
N VAL A 6 -1.61 7.68 5.39
CA VAL A 6 -1.84 7.10 6.72
C VAL A 6 -1.78 5.59 6.62
N ASP A 7 -0.79 5.00 7.26
CA ASP A 7 -0.65 3.57 7.44
C ASP A 7 -1.16 3.19 8.83
N VAL A 8 -2.38 2.65 8.88
CA VAL A 8 -3.04 2.32 10.14
C VAL A 8 -2.37 1.16 10.86
N ASP A 9 -1.81 0.23 10.10
CA ASP A 9 -1.10 -0.95 10.62
C ASP A 9 0.38 -0.67 10.94
N GLY A 10 0.90 0.45 10.47
CA GLY A 10 2.28 0.82 10.27
C GLY A 10 3.22 0.66 11.44
N HIS A 11 3.82 -0.53 11.59
CA HIS A 11 4.79 -0.78 12.67
C HIS A 11 6.13 -1.27 12.11
N ASN A 12 6.17 -2.47 11.53
CA ASN A 12 7.41 -3.13 11.13
C ASN A 12 7.51 -3.43 9.62
N TRP A 13 6.49 -3.07 8.85
CA TRP A 13 6.42 -3.34 7.42
C TRP A 13 5.92 -2.10 6.66
N PRO A 14 6.51 -1.78 5.51
CA PRO A 14 5.99 -0.71 4.68
C PRO A 14 4.68 -1.15 4.01
N ASN A 15 3.78 -0.20 3.83
CA ASN A 15 2.54 -0.43 3.10
C ASN A 15 2.77 -0.21 1.59
N LEU A 16 2.83 -1.30 0.84
CA LEU A 16 3.14 -1.27 -0.60
C LEU A 16 2.13 -0.43 -1.40
N CYS A 17 0.85 -0.48 -1.04
CA CYS A 17 -0.19 0.32 -1.68
C CYS A 17 0.10 1.82 -1.54
N LEU A 18 0.44 2.29 -0.33
CA LEU A 18 0.78 3.69 -0.10
C LEU A 18 2.07 4.10 -0.82
N MET A 19 3.06 3.20 -0.91
CA MET A 19 4.30 3.46 -1.66
C MET A 19 4.04 3.64 -3.15
N LYS A 20 3.16 2.82 -3.75
CA LYS A 20 2.77 2.94 -5.16
C LYS A 20 1.95 4.20 -5.43
N LEU A 21 1.00 4.53 -4.55
CA LEU A 21 0.24 5.80 -4.62
C LEU A 21 1.18 7.00 -4.50
N SER A 22 2.16 6.95 -3.58
CA SER A 22 3.16 8.01 -3.43
C SER A 22 3.97 8.19 -4.72
N ALA A 23 4.47 7.11 -5.31
CA ALA A 23 5.21 7.17 -6.56
C ALA A 23 4.37 7.78 -7.71
N TYR A 24 3.13 7.35 -7.84
CA TYR A 24 2.19 7.86 -8.84
C TYR A 24 1.98 9.37 -8.70
N HIS A 25 1.68 9.84 -7.50
CA HIS A 25 1.44 11.26 -7.25
C HIS A 25 2.71 12.10 -7.41
N LYS A 26 3.85 11.65 -6.90
CA LYS A 26 5.14 12.34 -7.10
C LYS A 26 5.51 12.44 -8.58
N GLY A 27 5.26 11.38 -9.37
CA GLY A 27 5.45 11.39 -10.82
C GLY A 27 4.60 12.42 -11.55
N ARG A 28 3.51 12.90 -10.95
CA ARG A 28 2.62 13.95 -11.45
C ARG A 28 2.96 15.36 -10.93
N GLY A 29 4.00 15.46 -10.09
CA GLY A 29 4.40 16.72 -9.49
C GLY A 29 3.70 17.07 -8.17
N ASP A 30 2.95 16.13 -7.59
CA ASP A 30 2.33 16.30 -6.28
C ASP A 30 3.37 16.14 -5.15
N THR A 31 3.13 16.80 -4.01
CA THR A 31 3.92 16.59 -2.79
C THR A 31 3.26 15.49 -1.96
N VAL A 32 4.00 14.44 -1.63
CA VAL A 32 3.50 13.31 -0.84
C VAL A 32 4.35 13.10 0.40
N GLU A 33 3.71 12.95 1.54
CA GLU A 33 4.35 12.65 2.83
C GLU A 33 3.47 11.76 3.71
N MET A 34 4.05 11.16 4.76
CA MET A 34 3.24 10.58 5.83
C MET A 34 2.42 11.68 6.49
N TRP A 35 1.12 11.41 6.66
CA TRP A 35 0.19 12.38 7.23
C TRP A 35 0.60 12.83 8.64
N ARG A 36 0.40 14.10 8.91
CA ARG A 36 0.62 14.73 10.21
C ARG A 36 -0.60 15.57 10.60
N PRO A 37 -0.87 15.74 11.87
CA PRO A 37 -1.98 16.61 12.33
C PRO A 37 -1.75 18.08 12.01
N GLU A 38 -0.50 18.49 11.79
CA GLU A 38 -0.12 19.84 11.42
C GLU A 38 -0.21 20.05 9.90
N GLY A 39 -0.78 21.17 9.48
CA GLY A 39 -0.95 21.52 8.07
C GLY A 39 -2.24 20.99 7.48
N TRP A 40 -2.46 21.29 6.21
CA TRP A 40 -3.64 20.90 5.45
C TRP A 40 -3.25 20.01 4.26
N TYR A 41 -4.11 19.08 3.89
CA TYR A 41 -3.93 18.18 2.75
C TYR A 41 -5.10 18.30 1.78
N ASP A 42 -4.82 18.29 0.48
CA ASP A 42 -5.86 18.21 -0.55
C ASP A 42 -6.50 16.81 -0.53
N LEU A 43 -5.68 15.78 -0.28
CA LEU A 43 -6.13 14.40 -0.25
C LEU A 43 -5.32 13.59 0.77
N VAL A 44 -6.00 12.72 1.52
CA VAL A 44 -5.34 11.73 2.38
C VAL A 44 -5.76 10.32 1.97
N TYR A 45 -4.77 9.48 1.69
CA TYR A 45 -4.94 8.04 1.56
C TYR A 45 -4.74 7.37 2.91
N LYS A 46 -5.74 6.62 3.35
CA LYS A 46 -5.71 5.88 4.62
C LYS A 46 -5.81 4.40 4.34
N SER A 47 -4.74 3.66 4.58
CA SER A 47 -4.64 2.23 4.30
C SER A 47 -4.63 1.40 5.57
N ARG A 48 -5.42 0.32 5.57
CA ARG A 48 -5.45 -0.69 6.63
C ARG A 48 -5.52 -2.08 6.02
N VAL A 49 -4.59 -2.95 6.40
CA VAL A 49 -4.49 -4.34 5.90
C VAL A 49 -5.24 -5.30 6.80
N PHE A 50 -5.09 -5.16 8.12
CA PHE A 50 -5.70 -6.06 9.10
C PHE A 50 -7.05 -5.54 9.60
N THR A 51 -7.93 -6.45 10.01
CA THR A 51 -9.25 -6.12 10.57
C THR A 51 -9.15 -5.46 11.95
N ASP A 52 -10.26 -4.93 12.46
CA ASP A 52 -10.33 -4.26 13.78
C ASP A 52 -9.85 -5.14 14.94
N THR A 53 -9.89 -6.46 14.80
CA THR A 53 -9.38 -7.40 15.80
C THR A 53 -7.88 -7.24 16.01
N TYR A 54 -7.14 -6.96 14.95
CA TYR A 54 -5.67 -6.89 14.96
C TYR A 54 -5.14 -5.46 14.83
N SER A 55 -5.88 -4.58 14.17
CA SER A 55 -5.45 -3.21 13.89
C SER A 55 -6.62 -2.24 13.98
N LYS A 56 -6.77 -1.60 15.15
CA LYS A 56 -7.82 -0.60 15.36
C LYS A 56 -7.46 0.71 14.68
N ASP A 57 -8.42 1.23 13.93
CA ASP A 57 -8.30 2.55 13.33
C ASP A 57 -8.79 3.65 14.30
N ASN A 58 -7.88 4.16 15.10
CA ASN A 58 -8.14 5.27 16.03
C ASN A 58 -7.63 6.63 15.48
N ILE A 59 -7.25 6.70 14.21
CA ILE A 59 -6.69 7.91 13.62
C ILE A 59 -7.82 8.77 13.04
N TYR A 60 -8.10 9.89 13.70
CA TYR A 60 -9.05 10.89 13.20
C TYR A 60 -8.31 11.94 12.36
N ILE A 61 -8.79 12.18 11.14
CA ILE A 61 -8.23 13.14 10.21
C ILE A 61 -9.23 14.28 10.04
N ALA A 62 -8.86 15.48 10.48
CA ALA A 62 -9.70 16.68 10.41
C ALA A 62 -9.12 17.74 9.45
N ASN A 63 -7.91 17.50 8.92
CA ASN A 63 -7.11 18.48 8.16
C ASN A 63 -6.90 18.03 6.69
N ALA A 64 -7.96 17.57 6.04
CA ALA A 64 -7.93 17.17 4.63
C ALA A 64 -9.25 17.50 3.94
N ASP A 65 -9.18 17.90 2.66
CA ASP A 65 -10.37 18.13 1.84
C ASP A 65 -11.05 16.81 1.47
N GLN A 66 -10.24 15.77 1.20
CA GLN A 66 -10.72 14.45 0.84
C GLN A 66 -9.94 13.35 1.56
N ILE A 67 -10.66 12.27 1.95
CA ILE A 67 -10.06 11.09 2.55
C ILE A 67 -10.51 9.86 1.76
N ILE A 68 -9.54 9.11 1.22
CA ILE A 68 -9.79 7.83 0.55
C ILE A 68 -9.27 6.71 1.45
N ARG A 69 -10.17 5.80 1.83
CA ARG A 69 -9.84 4.62 2.64
C ARG A 69 -9.71 3.40 1.75
N GLY A 70 -8.72 2.57 2.02
CA GLY A 70 -8.49 1.33 1.29
C GLY A 70 -7.72 0.29 2.08
N GLY A 71 -7.57 -0.87 1.46
CA GLY A 71 -6.94 -2.03 2.08
C GLY A 71 -7.95 -3.01 2.68
N THR A 72 -7.54 -4.27 2.79
CA THR A 72 -8.37 -5.41 3.17
C THR A 72 -9.03 -5.27 4.54
N GLY A 73 -8.41 -4.50 5.44
CA GLY A 73 -8.91 -4.25 6.79
C GLY A 73 -10.20 -3.43 6.84
N TYR A 74 -10.51 -2.66 5.80
CA TYR A 74 -11.79 -1.95 5.67
C TYR A 74 -12.87 -2.76 4.94
N GLY A 75 -12.55 -3.98 4.51
CA GLY A 75 -13.43 -4.83 3.74
C GLY A 75 -13.08 -4.88 2.25
N PRO A 76 -13.89 -5.58 1.45
CA PRO A 76 -13.68 -5.64 0.02
C PRO A 76 -13.83 -4.25 -0.61
N GLY A 77 -12.84 -3.88 -1.38
CA GLY A 77 -12.79 -2.61 -2.11
C GLY A 77 -12.18 -2.81 -3.49
N PRO A 78 -12.18 -1.78 -4.33
CA PRO A 78 -11.53 -1.85 -5.63
C PRO A 78 -10.02 -2.05 -5.47
N ASP A 79 -9.43 -2.78 -6.40
CA ASP A 79 -7.99 -2.85 -6.54
C ASP A 79 -7.42 -1.49 -6.98
N LEU A 80 -6.11 -1.31 -6.85
CA LEU A 80 -5.45 -0.12 -7.39
C LEU A 80 -5.65 -0.09 -8.91
N PRO A 81 -5.86 1.09 -9.51
CA PRO A 81 -5.82 1.22 -10.96
C PRO A 81 -4.48 0.73 -11.52
N ASP A 82 -4.48 0.10 -12.69
CA ASP A 82 -3.26 -0.46 -13.32
C ASP A 82 -2.11 0.55 -13.39
N VAL A 83 -2.43 1.81 -13.70
CA VAL A 83 -1.44 2.90 -13.75
C VAL A 83 -0.74 3.15 -12.40
N VAL A 84 -1.37 2.79 -11.29
CA VAL A 84 -0.79 2.86 -9.94
C VAL A 84 -0.16 1.52 -9.57
N GLU A 85 -0.82 0.40 -9.89
CA GLU A 85 -0.36 -0.95 -9.54
C GLU A 85 1.04 -1.25 -10.09
N HIS A 86 1.34 -0.78 -11.31
CA HIS A 86 2.64 -0.96 -11.96
C HIS A 86 3.64 0.18 -11.70
N GLN A 87 3.35 1.08 -10.74
CA GLN A 87 4.36 2.04 -10.28
C GLN A 87 5.43 1.33 -9.45
N ARG A 88 6.70 1.73 -9.68
CA ARG A 88 7.78 1.35 -8.76
C ARG A 88 7.48 1.95 -7.40
N PRO A 89 7.53 1.15 -6.31
CA PRO A 89 7.24 1.66 -4.98
C PRO A 89 8.17 2.81 -4.58
N ASP A 90 7.61 3.85 -3.99
CA ASP A 90 8.38 4.96 -3.44
C ASP A 90 8.97 4.58 -2.08
N TYR A 91 10.19 4.07 -2.10
CA TYR A 91 10.91 3.67 -0.88
C TYR A 91 11.25 4.86 0.04
N SER A 92 11.24 6.09 -0.47
CA SER A 92 11.48 7.28 0.34
C SER A 92 10.35 7.58 1.33
N LEU A 93 9.16 7.00 1.13
CA LEU A 93 8.03 7.11 2.06
C LEU A 93 8.30 6.38 3.38
N TYR A 94 9.17 5.34 3.35
CA TYR A 94 9.53 4.52 4.51
C TYR A 94 11.06 4.45 4.68
N PRO A 95 11.72 5.56 5.07
CA PRO A 95 13.18 5.64 5.13
C PRO A 95 13.83 4.68 6.13
N GLN A 96 13.04 4.07 7.02
CA GLN A 96 13.50 3.04 7.96
C GLN A 96 13.77 1.67 7.31
N PHE A 97 13.39 1.47 6.04
CA PHE A 97 13.62 0.24 5.29
C PHE A 97 14.44 0.47 4.01
N PRO A 98 15.68 1.01 4.10
CA PRO A 98 16.39 1.51 2.93
C PRO A 98 16.90 0.41 1.99
N ASP A 99 17.18 -0.77 2.53
CA ASP A 99 17.87 -1.85 1.80
C ASP A 99 16.98 -3.03 1.43
N THR A 100 15.66 -2.88 1.57
CA THR A 100 14.71 -3.97 1.29
C THR A 100 13.72 -3.58 0.20
N ALA A 101 13.65 -4.38 -0.85
CA ALA A 101 12.59 -4.30 -1.87
C ALA A 101 11.38 -5.12 -1.46
N TYR A 102 10.18 -4.61 -1.72
CA TYR A 102 8.91 -5.26 -1.42
C TYR A 102 8.05 -5.33 -2.68
N GLY A 103 7.48 -6.50 -2.96
CA GLY A 103 6.58 -6.65 -4.08
C GLY A 103 5.98 -8.03 -4.22
N PHE A 104 5.04 -8.14 -5.18
CA PHE A 104 4.43 -9.39 -5.60
C PHE A 104 4.93 -9.74 -6.98
N LEU A 105 5.47 -10.95 -7.18
CA LEU A 105 5.70 -11.52 -8.51
C LEU A 105 4.45 -12.25 -9.00
N THR A 106 3.76 -12.91 -8.08
CA THR A 106 2.54 -13.68 -8.37
C THR A 106 1.46 -13.37 -7.36
N ARG A 107 0.20 -13.52 -7.77
CA ARG A 107 -0.98 -13.49 -6.90
C ARG A 107 -1.83 -14.73 -7.13
N GLY A 108 -2.71 -15.01 -6.17
CA GLY A 108 -3.57 -16.19 -6.19
C GLY A 108 -2.95 -17.41 -5.54
N CYS A 109 -3.81 -18.29 -4.98
CA CYS A 109 -3.37 -19.48 -4.28
C CYS A 109 -4.30 -20.66 -4.52
N PRO A 110 -3.78 -21.84 -4.98
CA PRO A 110 -4.61 -23.02 -5.26
C PRO A 110 -5.10 -23.75 -4.01
N ARG A 111 -4.53 -23.48 -2.83
CA ARG A 111 -4.85 -24.20 -1.59
C ARG A 111 -6.27 -23.97 -1.09
N ALA A 112 -6.85 -22.80 -1.33
CA ALA A 112 -8.21 -22.42 -0.95
C ALA A 112 -8.56 -22.75 0.52
N CYS A 113 -7.65 -22.48 1.46
CA CYS A 113 -7.87 -22.72 2.89
C CYS A 113 -9.08 -21.92 3.40
N GLY A 114 -9.93 -22.54 4.21
CA GLY A 114 -11.21 -21.95 4.65
C GLY A 114 -11.09 -20.66 5.48
N PHE A 115 -9.96 -20.42 6.11
CA PHE A 115 -9.66 -19.19 6.86
C PHE A 115 -8.90 -18.13 6.06
N CYS A 116 -8.49 -18.43 4.82
CA CYS A 116 -7.61 -17.58 4.03
C CYS A 116 -8.39 -16.77 3.00
N ILE A 117 -8.21 -15.46 3.01
CA ILE A 117 -8.86 -14.53 2.09
C ILE A 117 -8.30 -14.60 0.64
N VAL A 118 -7.06 -15.08 0.46
CA VAL A 118 -6.34 -15.00 -0.82
C VAL A 118 -7.09 -15.68 -1.96
N SER A 119 -7.60 -16.89 -1.75
CA SER A 119 -8.33 -17.63 -2.79
C SER A 119 -9.63 -16.95 -3.24
N GLY A 120 -10.28 -16.21 -2.34
CA GLY A 120 -11.48 -15.43 -2.64
C GLY A 120 -11.19 -14.09 -3.28
N LYS A 121 -10.09 -13.45 -2.89
CA LYS A 121 -9.71 -12.10 -3.36
C LYS A 121 -8.89 -12.13 -4.64
N GLU A 122 -7.95 -13.05 -4.77
CA GLU A 122 -6.94 -13.08 -5.84
C GLU A 122 -7.10 -14.28 -6.79
N GLY A 123 -8.05 -15.18 -6.47
CA GLY A 123 -8.31 -16.38 -7.26
C GLY A 123 -7.56 -17.63 -6.79
N ARG A 124 -7.98 -18.77 -7.37
CA ARG A 124 -7.47 -20.11 -7.03
C ARG A 124 -6.33 -20.59 -7.92
N ARG A 125 -5.73 -19.72 -8.72
CA ARG A 125 -4.58 -20.02 -9.57
C ARG A 125 -3.52 -18.95 -9.33
N SER A 126 -2.29 -19.38 -9.11
CA SER A 126 -1.16 -18.45 -9.11
C SER A 126 -0.93 -17.95 -10.53
N HIS A 127 -0.84 -16.65 -10.69
CA HIS A 127 -0.54 -15.98 -11.96
C HIS A 127 0.46 -14.85 -11.72
N GLN A 128 1.29 -14.59 -12.71
CA GLN A 128 2.26 -13.50 -12.65
C GLN A 128 1.52 -12.16 -12.67
N VAL A 129 1.95 -11.23 -11.81
CA VAL A 129 1.36 -9.88 -11.70
C VAL A 129 2.39 -8.77 -11.88
N ALA A 130 3.68 -9.06 -11.72
CA ALA A 130 4.75 -8.09 -11.95
C ALA A 130 6.06 -8.80 -12.29
N ASP A 131 6.99 -8.04 -12.89
CA ASP A 131 8.39 -8.42 -13.01
C ASP A 131 9.20 -7.87 -11.83
N LEU A 132 10.29 -8.56 -11.49
CA LEU A 132 11.17 -8.14 -10.40
C LEU A 132 11.68 -6.69 -10.57
N SER A 133 11.96 -6.29 -11.80
CA SER A 133 12.41 -4.94 -12.15
C SER A 133 11.41 -3.83 -11.83
N GLU A 134 10.13 -4.18 -11.61
CA GLU A 134 9.12 -3.18 -11.24
C GLU A 134 9.28 -2.67 -9.81
N PHE A 135 9.87 -3.47 -8.92
CA PHE A 135 10.01 -3.09 -7.50
C PHE A 135 11.41 -3.23 -6.92
N TRP A 136 12.35 -3.91 -7.61
CA TRP A 136 13.73 -4.04 -7.18
C TRP A 136 14.64 -3.10 -7.97
N ASP A 137 15.54 -2.40 -7.28
CA ASP A 137 16.52 -1.47 -7.86
C ASP A 137 17.86 -1.56 -7.11
N GLY A 138 18.33 -2.79 -6.90
CA GLY A 138 19.62 -3.05 -6.28
C GLY A 138 19.62 -3.15 -4.75
N GLN A 139 18.45 -3.15 -4.10
CA GLN A 139 18.37 -3.41 -2.65
C GLN A 139 18.97 -4.77 -2.32
N ARG A 140 19.58 -4.88 -1.12
CA ARG A 140 20.24 -6.09 -0.65
C ARG A 140 19.29 -7.23 -0.31
N GLU A 141 18.08 -6.87 0.09
CA GLU A 141 17.02 -7.82 0.44
C GLU A 141 15.82 -7.64 -0.48
N ILE A 142 15.16 -8.76 -0.78
CA ILE A 142 13.89 -8.76 -1.49
C ILE A 142 12.90 -9.54 -0.64
N LYS A 143 11.77 -8.93 -0.31
CA LYS A 143 10.65 -9.57 0.39
C LYS A 143 9.48 -9.68 -0.58
N LEU A 144 9.20 -10.91 -0.98
CA LEU A 144 8.00 -11.23 -1.75
C LEU A 144 6.83 -11.36 -0.78
N LEU A 145 5.74 -10.67 -1.11
CA LEU A 145 4.53 -10.57 -0.30
C LEU A 145 3.47 -11.58 -0.78
#